data_722b1754eadafc82730b11cad281b0c6
#
_entry.id   722b1754eadafc82730b11cad281b0c6
#
_cell.length_a   1.000
_cell.length_b   1.000
_cell.length_c   1.000
_cell.angle_alpha   90.00
_cell.angle_beta   90.00
_cell.angle_gamma   90.00
#
_symmetry.space_group_name_H-M   'P 1'
#
loop_
_entity.id
_entity.type
_entity.pdbx_description
1 polymer ?
#
loop_
_entity_poly.entity_id
_entity_poly.type
_entity_poly.pdbx_seq_one_letter_code
_entity_poly.pdbx_strand_id
1 'polypeptide(L)'
;MGDFIKHFDQTKPLSFRSLFQVLENQDGWGPKTAALFVKNIYWLHNKGYGSKFKIWPDVPKKVVKGDELYLPVDAVITAIFEKMYPGQSWNFKRINNFLKEHYACDQVEVWDDLWFWGFFTQKVVEKKRVFKWNENKYWAIKQTDKDAMIMGEIKKK
;
A
#
# COMPACT_ATOMS: atom_id res chain seq x y z
N MET A 1 24.70 3.52 13.55
CA MET A 1 24.22 3.81 12.20
C MET A 1 23.79 5.25 12.17
N GLY A 2 24.10 5.97 11.08
CA GLY A 2 23.68 7.36 10.94
C GLY A 2 22.19 7.52 10.66
N ASP A 3 21.77 8.76 10.54
CA ASP A 3 20.38 9.09 10.19
C ASP A 3 20.04 8.61 8.78
N PHE A 4 18.88 8.01 8.63
CA PHE A 4 18.46 7.40 7.37
C PHE A 4 17.69 8.38 6.47
N ILE A 5 16.64 9.00 7.01
CA ILE A 5 15.82 9.95 6.25
C ILE A 5 16.62 11.19 5.90
N LYS A 6 17.40 11.71 6.83
CA LYS A 6 18.30 12.86 6.59
C LYS A 6 19.35 12.60 5.52
N HIS A 7 19.78 11.36 5.35
CA HIS A 7 20.69 10.99 4.29
C HIS A 7 20.09 11.22 2.89
N PHE A 8 18.78 10.97 2.76
CA PHE A 8 18.07 11.14 1.49
C PHE A 8 17.46 12.53 1.30
N ASP A 9 17.00 13.15 2.36
CA ASP A 9 16.29 14.43 2.31
C ASP A 9 16.79 15.40 3.39
N GLN A 10 17.80 16.19 3.05
CA GLN A 10 18.39 17.16 3.97
C GLN A 10 17.58 18.45 4.12
N THR A 11 16.57 18.68 3.28
CA THR A 11 15.90 19.99 3.14
C THR A 11 14.50 20.02 3.71
N LYS A 12 13.91 18.87 4.03
CA LYS A 12 12.50 18.74 4.42
C LYS A 12 12.33 18.17 5.82
N PRO A 13 11.17 18.41 6.44
CA PRO A 13 10.82 17.74 7.70
C PRO A 13 10.87 16.24 7.56
N LEU A 14 11.29 15.54 8.62
CA LEU A 14 11.29 14.08 8.68
C LEU A 14 9.84 13.57 8.56
N SER A 15 9.49 12.98 7.43
CA SER A 15 8.17 12.43 7.16
C SER A 15 8.24 11.24 6.22
N PHE A 16 7.25 10.37 6.28
CA PHE A 16 7.14 9.24 5.35
C PHE A 16 6.88 9.72 3.91
N ARG A 17 6.13 10.82 3.77
CA ARG A 17 5.90 11.47 2.48
C ARG A 17 7.20 11.96 1.84
N SER A 18 8.06 12.66 2.60
CA SER A 18 9.32 13.15 2.06
C SER A 18 10.25 11.99 1.67
N LEU A 19 10.32 10.95 2.49
CA LEU A 19 11.06 9.73 2.17
C LEU A 19 10.54 9.08 0.86
N PHE A 20 9.23 8.95 0.71
CA PHE A 20 8.63 8.43 -0.51
C PHE A 20 9.04 9.24 -1.74
N GLN A 21 8.94 10.58 -1.68
CA GLN A 21 9.25 11.47 -2.79
C GLN A 21 10.73 11.37 -3.22
N VAL A 22 11.63 11.27 -2.27
CA VAL A 22 13.06 11.11 -2.58
C VAL A 22 13.34 9.76 -3.24
N LEU A 23 12.75 8.68 -2.72
CA LEU A 23 12.94 7.34 -3.28
C LEU A 23 12.33 7.20 -4.67
N GLU A 24 11.13 7.76 -4.89
CA GLU A 24 10.45 7.73 -6.19
C GLU A 24 11.29 8.37 -7.30
N ASN A 25 12.10 9.38 -6.95
CA ASN A 25 12.97 10.10 -7.89
C ASN A 25 14.33 9.42 -8.13
N GLN A 26 14.62 8.29 -7.48
CA GLN A 26 15.85 7.55 -7.73
C GLN A 26 15.73 6.68 -8.98
N ASP A 27 16.83 6.56 -9.73
CA ASP A 27 16.89 5.70 -10.89
C ASP A 27 16.54 4.24 -10.55
N GLY A 28 15.65 3.64 -11.34
CA GLY A 28 15.17 2.28 -11.14
C GLY A 28 14.09 2.13 -10.05
N TRP A 29 13.71 3.22 -9.37
CA TRP A 29 12.61 3.24 -8.42
C TRP A 29 11.35 3.81 -9.04
N GLY A 30 10.26 3.07 -8.99
CA GLY A 30 8.94 3.58 -9.34
C GLY A 30 8.08 3.78 -8.09
N PRO A 31 6.90 4.41 -8.22
CA PRO A 31 6.03 4.73 -7.07
C PRO A 31 5.63 3.51 -6.26
N LYS A 32 5.41 2.34 -6.88
CA LYS A 32 5.15 1.09 -6.17
C LYS A 32 6.31 0.69 -5.26
N THR A 33 7.54 0.69 -5.79
CA THR A 33 8.73 0.26 -5.05
C THR A 33 9.03 1.21 -3.90
N ALA A 34 8.94 2.52 -4.15
CA ALA A 34 9.09 3.54 -3.12
C ALA A 34 8.05 3.39 -1.99
N ALA A 35 6.76 3.23 -2.34
CA ALA A 35 5.70 3.02 -1.37
C ALA A 35 5.90 1.74 -0.54
N LEU A 36 6.29 0.63 -1.18
CA LEU A 36 6.56 -0.64 -0.51
C LEU A 36 7.70 -0.50 0.49
N PHE A 37 8.78 0.17 0.11
CA PHE A 37 9.92 0.38 0.98
C PHE A 37 9.57 1.27 2.18
N VAL A 38 8.90 2.39 1.95
CA VAL A 38 8.45 3.31 3.02
C VAL A 38 7.52 2.60 4.00
N LYS A 39 6.58 1.79 3.50
CA LYS A 39 5.71 0.96 4.33
C LYS A 39 6.50 0.00 5.21
N ASN A 40 7.49 -0.69 4.66
CA ASN A 40 8.32 -1.60 5.43
C ASN A 40 9.12 -0.88 6.53
N ILE A 41 9.67 0.31 6.24
CA ILE A 41 10.33 1.13 7.26
C ILE A 41 9.36 1.54 8.37
N TYR A 42 8.15 1.99 8.01
CA TYR A 42 7.09 2.28 8.98
C TYR A 42 6.79 1.08 9.88
N TRP A 43 6.58 -0.10 9.29
CA TRP A 43 6.30 -1.34 10.04
C TRP A 43 7.42 -1.72 11.00
N LEU A 44 8.66 -1.74 10.53
CA LEU A 44 9.82 -2.09 11.35
C LEU A 44 9.99 -1.16 12.56
N HIS A 45 9.64 0.13 12.41
CA HIS A 45 9.84 1.13 13.46
C HIS A 45 8.62 1.35 14.37
N ASN A 46 7.40 1.03 13.91
CA ASN A 46 6.18 1.46 14.60
C ASN A 46 5.22 0.32 15.01
N LYS A 47 5.32 -0.88 14.44
CA LYS A 47 4.31 -1.94 14.64
C LYS A 47 4.78 -3.11 15.52
N GLY A 48 5.55 -2.81 16.58
CA GLY A 48 5.81 -3.80 17.63
C GLY A 48 7.00 -4.73 17.39
N TYR A 49 7.78 -4.53 16.34
CA TYR A 49 9.05 -5.24 16.18
C TYR A 49 10.05 -4.85 17.29
N GLY A 50 10.89 -5.80 17.69
CA GLY A 50 11.88 -5.58 18.75
C GLY A 50 12.81 -4.39 18.47
N SER A 51 13.33 -3.76 19.51
CA SER A 51 14.19 -2.55 19.44
C SER A 51 15.40 -2.72 18.52
N LYS A 52 15.89 -3.95 18.36
CA LYS A 52 17.02 -4.27 17.45
C LYS A 52 16.74 -3.96 15.97
N PHE A 53 15.47 -3.85 15.56
CA PHE A 53 15.08 -3.48 14.20
C PHE A 53 14.91 -1.97 14.02
N LYS A 54 14.93 -1.19 15.12
CA LYS A 54 14.84 0.28 15.10
C LYS A 54 16.20 0.89 14.95
N ILE A 55 16.85 0.63 13.83
CA ILE A 55 18.26 0.94 13.60
C ILE A 55 18.52 2.40 13.16
N TRP A 56 17.46 3.11 12.78
CA TRP A 56 17.54 4.52 12.38
C TRP A 56 16.78 5.40 13.35
N PRO A 57 17.45 6.36 14.00
CA PRO A 57 16.83 7.21 15.03
C PRO A 57 15.87 8.26 14.46
N ASP A 58 16.04 8.63 13.20
CA ASP A 58 15.32 9.70 12.51
C ASP A 58 14.03 9.23 11.81
N VAL A 59 13.69 7.94 11.88
CA VAL A 59 12.40 7.45 11.36
C VAL A 59 11.26 7.95 12.25
N PRO A 60 10.21 8.57 11.69
CA PRO A 60 9.07 9.04 12.45
C PRO A 60 8.40 7.90 13.24
N LYS A 61 8.00 8.18 14.48
CA LYS A 61 7.35 7.19 15.36
C LYS A 61 5.89 6.93 15.01
N LYS A 62 5.27 7.83 14.25
CA LYS A 62 3.88 7.72 13.80
C LYS A 62 3.65 8.58 12.56
N VAL A 63 2.62 8.24 11.81
CA VAL A 63 2.08 9.10 10.76
C VAL A 63 1.35 10.25 11.43
N VAL A 64 1.81 11.48 11.21
CA VAL A 64 1.21 12.70 11.78
C VAL A 64 0.30 13.38 10.77
N LYS A 65 -0.52 14.31 11.24
CA LYS A 65 -1.38 15.10 10.34
C LYS A 65 -0.54 15.80 9.26
N GLY A 66 -0.88 15.59 8.01
CA GLY A 66 -0.16 16.14 6.85
C GLY A 66 0.98 15.26 6.33
N ASP A 67 1.32 14.18 7.05
CA ASP A 67 2.19 13.13 6.53
C ASP A 67 1.36 12.06 5.80
N GLU A 68 1.98 11.27 4.95
CA GLU A 68 1.29 10.32 4.10
C GLU A 68 2.05 9.00 3.97
N LEU A 69 1.30 7.90 4.10
CA LEU A 69 1.69 6.61 3.57
C LEU A 69 0.97 6.38 2.23
N TYR A 70 1.57 5.56 1.40
CA TYR A 70 1.01 5.19 0.10
C TYR A 70 0.87 3.68 0.00
N LEU A 71 -0.28 3.23 -0.51
CA LEU A 71 -0.46 1.85 -0.89
C LEU A 71 0.48 1.51 -2.06
N PRO A 72 1.27 0.43 -1.97
CA PRO A 72 2.10 -0.04 -3.08
C PRO A 72 1.22 -0.66 -4.17
N VAL A 73 0.72 0.15 -5.08
CA VAL A 73 -0.18 -0.28 -6.15
C VAL A 73 0.56 -1.09 -7.21
N ASP A 74 0.16 -2.33 -7.37
CA ASP A 74 0.60 -3.19 -8.47
C ASP A 74 -0.56 -3.54 -9.41
N ALA A 75 -0.28 -4.40 -10.39
CA ALA A 75 -1.29 -4.82 -11.36
C ALA A 75 -2.45 -5.59 -10.72
N VAL A 76 -2.23 -6.28 -9.59
CA VAL A 76 -3.30 -7.00 -8.86
C VAL A 76 -4.22 -6.00 -8.18
N ILE A 77 -3.64 -5.04 -7.44
CA ILE A 77 -4.40 -3.98 -6.79
C ILE A 77 -5.20 -3.18 -7.82
N THR A 78 -4.58 -2.82 -8.94
CA THR A 78 -5.28 -2.14 -10.04
C THR A 78 -6.48 -2.95 -10.54
N ALA A 79 -6.30 -4.25 -10.80
CA ALA A 79 -7.36 -5.13 -11.25
C ALA A 79 -8.50 -5.29 -10.21
N ILE A 80 -8.17 -5.26 -8.90
CA ILE A 80 -9.18 -5.26 -7.84
C ILE A 80 -10.03 -3.98 -7.92
N PHE A 81 -9.39 -2.81 -8.03
CA PHE A 81 -10.10 -1.54 -8.14
C PHE A 81 -10.96 -1.44 -9.41
N GLU A 82 -10.46 -1.94 -10.54
CA GLU A 82 -11.22 -2.02 -11.79
C GLU A 82 -12.45 -2.93 -11.65
N LYS A 83 -12.33 -4.02 -10.89
CA LYS A 83 -13.47 -4.92 -10.61
C LYS A 83 -14.48 -4.29 -9.66
N MET A 84 -14.02 -3.57 -8.63
CA MET A 84 -14.89 -2.90 -7.66
C MET A 84 -15.59 -1.68 -8.24
N TYR A 85 -14.91 -0.93 -9.09
CA TYR A 85 -15.37 0.35 -9.66
C TYR A 85 -15.21 0.34 -11.17
N PRO A 86 -16.05 -0.41 -11.89
CA PRO A 86 -15.98 -0.54 -13.34
C PRO A 86 -16.23 0.80 -14.05
N GLY A 87 -15.69 0.94 -15.25
CA GLY A 87 -15.84 2.15 -16.06
C GLY A 87 -14.88 3.30 -15.74
N GLN A 88 -13.93 3.05 -14.84
CA GLN A 88 -12.90 4.01 -14.48
C GLN A 88 -11.50 3.44 -14.74
N SER A 89 -10.56 4.30 -15.16
CA SER A 89 -9.15 3.92 -15.26
C SER A 89 -8.46 4.11 -13.91
N TRP A 90 -7.88 3.06 -13.38
CA TRP A 90 -7.20 3.06 -12.09
C TRP A 90 -5.68 2.99 -12.27
N ASN A 91 -4.96 3.78 -11.47
CA ASN A 91 -3.51 3.83 -11.40
C ASN A 91 -3.05 4.16 -9.98
N PHE A 92 -1.75 4.15 -9.74
CA PHE A 92 -1.16 4.44 -8.43
C PHE A 92 -1.71 5.72 -7.80
N LYS A 93 -1.69 6.82 -8.55
CA LYS A 93 -2.13 8.13 -8.03
C LYS A 93 -3.62 8.14 -7.67
N ARG A 94 -4.45 7.62 -8.58
CA ARG A 94 -5.90 7.64 -8.40
C ARG A 94 -6.35 6.76 -7.24
N ILE A 95 -5.77 5.57 -7.11
CA ILE A 95 -6.05 4.65 -6.00
C ILE A 95 -5.65 5.29 -4.67
N ASN A 96 -4.45 5.83 -4.57
CA ASN A 96 -4.01 6.46 -3.34
C ASN A 96 -4.82 7.70 -2.98
N ASN A 97 -5.24 8.53 -3.95
CA ASN A 97 -6.14 9.65 -3.68
C ASN A 97 -7.49 9.18 -3.18
N PHE A 98 -8.11 8.19 -3.83
CA PHE A 98 -9.36 7.59 -3.38
C PHE A 98 -9.27 7.09 -1.93
N LEU A 99 -8.19 6.41 -1.58
CA LEU A 99 -7.99 5.91 -0.22
C LEU A 99 -7.87 7.04 0.79
N LYS A 100 -7.16 8.11 0.48
CA LYS A 100 -7.01 9.28 1.35
C LYS A 100 -8.31 10.06 1.59
N GLU A 101 -9.22 10.05 0.64
CA GLU A 101 -10.53 10.69 0.78
C GLU A 101 -11.47 9.91 1.72
N HIS A 102 -11.24 8.59 1.87
CA HIS A 102 -12.16 7.71 2.59
C HIS A 102 -11.59 7.13 3.89
N TYR A 103 -10.25 7.15 4.06
CA TYR A 103 -9.56 6.50 5.17
C TYR A 103 -8.51 7.41 5.80
N ALA A 104 -8.27 7.22 7.10
CA ALA A 104 -7.16 7.88 7.79
C ALA A 104 -5.80 7.42 7.23
N CYS A 105 -4.78 8.26 7.34
CA CYS A 105 -3.45 8.02 6.76
C CYS A 105 -2.80 6.69 7.16
N ASP A 106 -3.06 6.22 8.38
CA ASP A 106 -2.54 4.96 8.91
C ASP A 106 -3.38 3.72 8.53
N GLN A 107 -4.55 3.94 7.94
CA GLN A 107 -5.44 2.85 7.48
C GLN A 107 -5.20 2.46 6.02
N VAL A 108 -4.57 3.33 5.23
CA VAL A 108 -4.32 3.08 3.80
C VAL A 108 -3.55 1.79 3.56
N GLU A 109 -2.61 1.46 4.45
CA GLU A 109 -1.79 0.25 4.33
C GLU A 109 -2.59 -1.05 4.46
N VAL A 110 -3.75 -1.04 5.14
CA VAL A 110 -4.59 -2.23 5.32
C VAL A 110 -5.06 -2.80 3.98
N TRP A 111 -5.24 -1.94 2.98
CA TRP A 111 -5.65 -2.36 1.65
C TRP A 111 -4.61 -3.21 0.92
N ASP A 112 -3.36 -3.18 1.35
CA ASP A 112 -2.30 -4.04 0.82
C ASP A 112 -2.58 -5.53 1.08
N ASP A 113 -3.31 -5.84 2.14
CA ASP A 113 -3.73 -7.20 2.47
C ASP A 113 -4.62 -7.80 1.37
N LEU A 114 -5.33 -7.00 0.59
CA LEU A 114 -6.10 -7.48 -0.56
C LEU A 114 -5.24 -8.28 -1.56
N TRP A 115 -3.97 -7.98 -1.64
CA TRP A 115 -3.04 -8.72 -2.47
C TRP A 115 -2.82 -10.16 -1.98
N PHE A 116 -2.74 -10.35 -0.67
CA PHE A 116 -2.50 -11.66 -0.03
C PHE A 116 -3.72 -12.58 -0.09
N TRP A 117 -4.93 -12.06 -0.15
CA TRP A 117 -6.14 -12.87 -0.19
C TRP A 117 -6.31 -13.65 -1.50
N GLY A 118 -5.55 -13.32 -2.53
CA GLY A 118 -5.55 -14.06 -3.80
C GLY A 118 -6.89 -14.01 -4.53
N PHE A 119 -7.56 -12.86 -4.50
CA PHE A 119 -8.80 -12.63 -5.25
C PHE A 119 -8.61 -12.80 -6.75
N PHE A 120 -7.40 -12.59 -7.25
CA PHE A 120 -7.05 -12.83 -8.62
C PHE A 120 -5.97 -13.91 -8.76
N THR A 121 -6.19 -14.83 -9.69
CA THR A 121 -5.15 -15.73 -10.17
C THR A 121 -4.48 -15.08 -11.38
N GLN A 122 -3.17 -14.89 -11.32
CA GLN A 122 -2.38 -14.40 -12.44
C GLN A 122 -1.95 -15.56 -13.33
N LYS A 123 -2.14 -15.43 -14.63
CA LYS A 123 -1.62 -16.33 -15.66
C LYS A 123 -0.87 -15.53 -16.71
N VAL A 124 0.12 -16.13 -17.32
CA VAL A 124 0.77 -15.55 -18.50
C VAL A 124 0.23 -16.32 -19.72
N VAL A 125 -0.46 -15.60 -20.59
CA VAL A 125 -0.98 -16.12 -21.85
C VAL A 125 -0.40 -15.25 -22.95
N GLU A 126 0.30 -15.84 -23.92
CA GLU A 126 0.94 -15.14 -25.05
C GLU A 126 1.79 -13.90 -24.60
N LYS A 127 2.60 -14.09 -23.58
CA LYS A 127 3.44 -13.03 -22.97
C LYS A 127 2.67 -11.89 -22.29
N LYS A 128 1.35 -11.97 -22.18
CA LYS A 128 0.52 -11.00 -21.47
C LYS A 128 0.06 -11.56 -20.13
N ARG A 129 0.01 -10.70 -19.10
CA ARG A 129 -0.60 -11.06 -17.82
C ARG A 129 -2.10 -11.00 -17.94
N VAL A 130 -2.77 -12.10 -17.57
CA VAL A 130 -4.22 -12.21 -17.51
C VAL A 130 -4.61 -12.44 -16.05
N PHE A 131 -5.59 -11.69 -15.58
CA PHE A 131 -6.12 -11.79 -14.23
C PHE A 131 -7.48 -12.47 -14.26
N LYS A 132 -7.58 -13.61 -13.57
CA LYS A 132 -8.84 -14.33 -13.41
C LYS A 132 -9.36 -14.12 -11.99
N TRP A 133 -10.56 -13.59 -11.85
CA TRP A 133 -11.24 -13.44 -10.56
C TRP A 133 -11.49 -14.79 -9.90
N ASN A 134 -11.24 -14.87 -8.60
CA ASN A 134 -11.37 -16.09 -7.82
C ASN A 134 -12.53 -15.95 -6.81
N GLU A 135 -13.74 -16.22 -7.27
CA GLU A 135 -14.96 -16.10 -6.46
C GLU A 135 -14.94 -17.00 -5.21
N ASN A 136 -14.39 -18.20 -5.32
CA ASN A 136 -14.35 -19.14 -4.19
C ASN A 136 -13.57 -18.56 -2.99
N LYS A 137 -12.47 -17.84 -3.23
CA LYS A 137 -11.73 -17.20 -2.16
C LYS A 137 -12.50 -16.02 -1.56
N TYR A 138 -13.16 -15.24 -2.38
CA TYR A 138 -14.04 -14.18 -1.93
C TYR A 138 -15.13 -14.69 -0.99
N TRP A 139 -15.83 -15.75 -1.36
CA TRP A 139 -16.89 -16.32 -0.56
C TRP A 139 -16.40 -16.96 0.73
N ALA A 140 -15.24 -17.61 0.72
CA ALA A 140 -14.65 -18.18 1.92
C ALA A 140 -14.39 -17.09 2.99
N ILE A 141 -13.84 -15.96 2.58
CA ILE A 141 -13.59 -14.82 3.51
C ILE A 141 -14.93 -14.25 4.00
N LYS A 142 -15.90 -14.07 3.09
CA LYS A 142 -17.22 -13.55 3.47
C LYS A 142 -17.94 -14.41 4.51
N GLN A 143 -17.68 -15.72 4.51
CA GLN A 143 -18.28 -16.63 5.49
C GLN A 143 -17.57 -16.62 6.84
N THR A 144 -16.25 -16.41 6.84
CA THR A 144 -15.43 -16.51 8.04
C THR A 144 -15.29 -15.20 8.81
N ASP A 145 -15.37 -14.05 8.14
CA ASP A 145 -15.18 -12.73 8.73
C ASP A 145 -16.37 -11.82 8.42
N LYS A 146 -17.36 -11.89 9.32
CA LYS A 146 -18.59 -11.06 9.21
C LYS A 146 -18.32 -9.57 9.42
N ASP A 147 -17.24 -9.23 10.10
CA ASP A 147 -16.90 -7.87 10.51
C ASP A 147 -15.87 -7.21 9.58
N ALA A 148 -15.37 -7.91 8.56
CA ALA A 148 -14.41 -7.37 7.62
C ALA A 148 -15.00 -6.16 6.87
N MET A 149 -14.58 -4.98 7.28
CA MET A 149 -15.02 -3.69 6.75
C MET A 149 -14.83 -3.61 5.22
N ILE A 150 -13.72 -4.11 4.71
CA ILE A 150 -13.39 -4.20 3.28
C ILE A 150 -14.44 -5.03 2.53
N MET A 151 -14.87 -6.14 3.12
CA MET A 151 -15.86 -7.03 2.53
C MET A 151 -17.27 -6.43 2.52
N GLY A 152 -17.58 -5.57 3.47
CA GLY A 152 -18.82 -4.80 3.49
C GLY A 152 -18.96 -3.86 2.29
N GLU A 153 -17.89 -3.24 1.86
CA GLU A 153 -17.88 -2.34 0.71
C GLU A 153 -17.93 -3.09 -0.64
N ILE A 154 -17.23 -4.21 -0.73
CA ILE A 154 -17.30 -5.07 -1.93
C ILE A 154 -18.72 -5.64 -2.11
N LYS A 155 -19.48 -5.84 -1.02
CA LYS A 155 -20.86 -6.33 -1.07
C LYS A 155 -21.89 -5.30 -1.55
N LYS A 156 -21.64 -4.02 -1.35
CA LYS A 156 -22.60 -2.95 -1.69
C LYS A 156 -22.67 -2.64 -3.19
N LYS A 157 -21.85 -3.31 -4.00
CA LYS A 157 -21.79 -3.16 -5.45
C LYS A 157 -21.83 -4.51 -6.18
#